data_2f41a4d914027af74d385fc0a3a3515e
#
_entry.id   2f41a4d914027af74d385fc0a3a3515e
#
_cell.length_a   1.000
_cell.length_b   1.000
_cell.length_c   1.000
_cell.angle_alpha   90.00
_cell.angle_beta   90.00
_cell.angle_gamma   90.00
#
_symmetry.space_group_name_H-M   'P 1'
#
loop_
_entity.id
_entity.type
_entity.pdbx_description
1 polymer ?
#
loop_
_entity_poly.entity_id
_entity_poly.type
_entity_poly.pdbx_seq_one_letter_code
_entity_poly.pdbx_strand_id
1 'polypeptide(L)'
;MFLLEQVVNGLVLGGYYLLIALGLSLIFSVGGVVNLAHGAFYALGAYASVEIAKYFGFGPAVILSPIAVALLGILFERFLLRRFYTADPILSLLVTFGLAMVTEQAIRMIWGAAPLSATMPAALKGSVVLGDFLFSRYRLLFLAVVAVVLVGIWLLLQKTSFGRVVRAGIQRPDMVAALGIRLQPYMTTIVMLGVGMAALAGALFAPITIVHPAMGAEIITVAFVVVVIGGLGSFWGVVISALLVGVVRGVTIHFVPAAGEASIYVLMFLVLLLRPRGLLGERIEKFE
;
A
#
# COMPACT_ATOMS: atom_id res chain seq x y z
N MET A 1 -12.06 -28.06 7.53
CA MET A 1 -12.58 -27.25 6.40
C MET A 1 -12.72 -25.78 6.76
N PHE A 2 -13.43 -25.45 7.79
CA PHE A 2 -13.75 -24.08 8.20
C PHE A 2 -12.54 -23.15 8.48
N LEU A 3 -11.50 -23.60 9.21
CA LEU A 3 -10.29 -22.82 9.42
C LEU A 3 -9.53 -22.50 8.14
N LEU A 4 -9.53 -23.42 7.17
CA LEU A 4 -8.89 -23.20 5.87
C LEU A 4 -9.56 -22.06 5.10
N GLU A 5 -10.89 -21.98 5.15
CA GLU A 5 -11.65 -20.88 4.54
C GLU A 5 -11.29 -19.52 5.16
N GLN A 6 -11.13 -19.48 6.49
CA GLN A 6 -10.72 -18.25 7.19
C GLN A 6 -9.27 -17.85 6.86
N VAL A 7 -8.38 -18.82 6.73
CA VAL A 7 -7.00 -18.54 6.28
C VAL A 7 -7.00 -17.96 4.86
N VAL A 8 -7.80 -18.51 3.94
CA VAL A 8 -7.90 -17.97 2.57
C VAL A 8 -8.54 -16.58 2.57
N ASN A 9 -9.57 -16.34 3.35
CA ASN A 9 -10.14 -15.00 3.54
C ASN A 9 -9.10 -14.02 4.11
N GLY A 10 -8.29 -14.48 5.06
CA GLY A 10 -7.18 -13.73 5.63
C GLY A 10 -6.09 -13.42 4.59
N LEU A 11 -5.78 -14.36 3.69
CA LEU A 11 -4.84 -14.11 2.59
C LEU A 11 -5.35 -13.04 1.61
N VAL A 12 -6.65 -13.00 1.35
CA VAL A 12 -7.26 -11.91 0.55
C VAL A 12 -7.07 -10.56 1.26
N LEU A 13 -7.38 -10.49 2.57
CA LEU A 13 -7.11 -9.29 3.37
C LEU A 13 -5.62 -8.92 3.36
N GLY A 14 -4.75 -9.91 3.50
CA GLY A 14 -3.30 -9.74 3.39
C GLY A 14 -2.87 -9.15 2.06
N GLY A 15 -3.50 -9.55 0.96
CA GLY A 15 -3.26 -8.97 -0.37
C GLY A 15 -3.59 -7.48 -0.45
N TYR A 16 -4.66 -7.02 0.21
CA TYR A 16 -4.99 -5.59 0.31
C TYR A 16 -3.93 -4.81 1.08
N TYR A 17 -3.54 -5.32 2.23
CA TYR A 17 -2.50 -4.70 3.05
C TYR A 17 -1.16 -4.69 2.33
N LEU A 18 -0.88 -5.75 1.56
CA LEU A 18 0.36 -5.90 0.80
C LEU A 18 0.55 -4.76 -0.22
N LEU A 19 -0.45 -4.45 -1.04
CA LEU A 19 -0.34 -3.40 -2.05
C LEU A 19 -0.03 -2.04 -1.41
N ILE A 20 -0.75 -1.70 -0.35
CA ILE A 20 -0.57 -0.40 0.32
C ILE A 20 0.76 -0.37 1.07
N ALA A 21 1.07 -1.41 1.83
CA ALA A 21 2.27 -1.48 2.63
C ALA A 21 3.54 -1.56 1.78
N LEU A 22 3.53 -2.27 0.62
CA LEU A 22 4.65 -2.28 -0.32
C LEU A 22 4.89 -0.89 -0.89
N GLY A 23 3.84 -0.17 -1.30
CA GLY A 23 3.97 1.21 -1.79
C GLY A 23 4.59 2.13 -0.75
N LEU A 24 4.13 2.03 0.50
CA LEU A 24 4.67 2.80 1.63
C LEU A 24 6.13 2.44 1.91
N SER A 25 6.46 1.15 1.94
CA SER A 25 7.80 0.63 2.18
C SER A 25 8.78 1.06 1.09
N LEU A 26 8.37 1.07 -0.18
CA LEU A 26 9.20 1.54 -1.29
C LEU A 26 9.55 3.02 -1.14
N ILE A 27 8.57 3.87 -0.80
CA ILE A 27 8.81 5.30 -0.58
C ILE A 27 9.77 5.50 0.60
N PHE A 28 9.54 4.77 1.71
CA PHE A 28 10.40 4.83 2.88
C PHE A 28 11.83 4.39 2.58
N SER A 29 12.02 3.30 1.83
CA SER A 29 13.35 2.76 1.49
C SER A 29 14.24 3.77 0.80
N VAL A 30 13.67 4.63 -0.04
CA VAL A 30 14.41 5.57 -0.89
C VAL A 30 14.59 6.93 -0.22
N GLY A 31 13.55 7.39 0.48
CA GLY A 31 13.52 8.73 1.09
C GLY A 31 13.85 8.77 2.57
N GLY A 32 13.80 7.64 3.29
CA GLY A 32 13.87 7.60 4.76
C GLY A 32 12.70 8.32 5.44
N VAL A 33 11.67 8.70 4.67
CA VAL A 33 10.55 9.52 5.11
C VAL A 33 9.29 8.67 5.30
N VAL A 34 8.70 8.76 6.47
CA VAL A 34 7.38 8.17 6.73
C VAL A 34 6.32 9.08 6.12
N ASN A 35 5.59 8.56 5.14
CA ASN A 35 4.59 9.32 4.40
C ASN A 35 3.17 8.98 4.87
N LEU A 36 2.60 9.79 5.78
CA LEU A 36 1.22 9.59 6.23
C LEU A 36 0.16 9.96 5.17
N ALA A 37 0.52 10.77 4.15
CA ALA A 37 -0.36 11.05 3.02
C ALA A 37 -0.58 9.83 2.10
N HIS A 38 0.15 8.73 2.32
CA HIS A 38 0.01 7.52 1.50
C HIS A 38 -1.42 6.94 1.54
N GLY A 39 -2.08 7.00 2.71
CA GLY A 39 -3.49 6.64 2.84
C GLY A 39 -4.43 7.56 2.06
N ALA A 40 -4.11 8.84 1.95
CA ALA A 40 -4.90 9.78 1.14
C ALA A 40 -4.85 9.43 -0.35
N PHE A 41 -3.70 8.96 -0.87
CA PHE A 41 -3.61 8.47 -2.25
C PHE A 41 -4.41 7.19 -2.48
N TYR A 42 -4.52 6.31 -1.49
CA TYR A 42 -5.43 5.18 -1.51
C TYR A 42 -6.89 5.64 -1.64
N ALA A 43 -7.32 6.60 -0.82
CA ALA A 43 -8.67 7.16 -0.89
C ALA A 43 -8.91 7.83 -2.25
N LEU A 44 -7.98 8.65 -2.75
CA LEU A 44 -8.07 9.27 -4.08
C LEU A 44 -8.21 8.21 -5.19
N GLY A 45 -7.47 7.09 -5.10
CA GLY A 45 -7.58 5.97 -6.03
C GLY A 45 -8.98 5.35 -6.03
N ALA A 46 -9.57 5.16 -4.84
CA ALA A 46 -10.94 4.65 -4.71
C ALA A 46 -11.97 5.60 -5.31
N TYR A 47 -11.91 6.89 -4.95
CA TYR A 47 -12.84 7.92 -5.48
C TYR A 47 -12.68 8.11 -6.99
N ALA A 48 -11.44 8.20 -7.49
CA ALA A 48 -11.17 8.31 -8.93
C ALA A 48 -11.70 7.08 -9.68
N SER A 49 -11.55 5.87 -9.12
CA SER A 49 -12.04 4.65 -9.75
C SER A 49 -13.58 4.63 -9.83
N VAL A 50 -14.27 5.06 -8.78
CA VAL A 50 -15.74 5.19 -8.78
C VAL A 50 -16.19 6.18 -9.85
N GLU A 51 -15.51 7.33 -9.96
CA GLU A 51 -15.88 8.36 -10.95
C GLU A 51 -15.62 7.90 -12.38
N ILE A 52 -14.43 7.35 -12.66
CA ILE A 52 -14.07 6.85 -13.99
C ILE A 52 -14.99 5.68 -14.40
N ALA A 53 -15.37 4.82 -13.45
CA ALA A 53 -16.23 3.68 -13.72
C ALA A 53 -17.63 4.05 -14.21
N LYS A 54 -18.14 5.25 -13.86
CA LYS A 54 -19.44 5.76 -14.35
C LYS A 54 -19.44 5.95 -15.88
N TYR A 55 -18.30 6.31 -16.45
CA TYR A 55 -18.18 6.63 -17.90
C TYR A 55 -17.57 5.50 -18.71
N PHE A 56 -16.57 4.81 -18.18
CA PHE A 56 -15.77 3.84 -18.92
C PHE A 56 -15.91 2.40 -18.41
N GLY A 57 -16.66 2.20 -17.32
CA GLY A 57 -16.79 0.90 -16.68
C GLY A 57 -15.60 0.53 -15.76
N PHE A 58 -15.70 -0.60 -15.07
CA PHE A 58 -14.79 -1.01 -14.03
C PHE A 58 -13.34 -1.31 -14.54
N GLY A 59 -13.21 -2.04 -15.67
CA GLY A 59 -11.89 -2.44 -16.19
C GLY A 59 -10.95 -1.25 -16.44
N PRO A 60 -11.35 -0.28 -17.30
CA PRO A 60 -10.59 0.95 -17.50
C PRO A 60 -10.39 1.76 -16.20
N ALA A 61 -11.36 1.80 -15.30
CA ALA A 61 -11.25 2.53 -14.04
C ALA A 61 -10.11 2.02 -13.15
N VAL A 62 -9.93 0.69 -13.06
CA VAL A 62 -8.84 0.07 -12.28
C VAL A 62 -7.46 0.38 -12.85
N ILE A 63 -7.36 0.70 -14.14
CA ILE A 63 -6.08 1.05 -14.78
C ILE A 63 -5.85 2.56 -14.76
N LEU A 64 -6.85 3.35 -15.11
CA LEU A 64 -6.71 4.80 -15.26
C LEU A 64 -6.61 5.53 -13.92
N SER A 65 -7.34 5.07 -12.89
CA SER A 65 -7.29 5.74 -11.58
C SER A 65 -5.91 5.66 -10.90
N PRO A 66 -5.21 4.51 -10.84
CA PRO A 66 -3.84 4.47 -10.32
C PRO A 66 -2.87 5.32 -11.13
N ILE A 67 -3.00 5.34 -12.46
CA ILE A 67 -2.14 6.17 -13.32
C ILE A 67 -2.36 7.65 -13.02
N ALA A 68 -3.61 8.10 -12.96
CA ALA A 68 -3.93 9.50 -12.66
C ALA A 68 -3.38 9.93 -11.29
N VAL A 69 -3.59 9.10 -10.27
CA VAL A 69 -3.08 9.38 -8.91
C VAL A 69 -1.57 9.26 -8.83
N ALA A 70 -0.93 8.33 -9.58
CA ALA A 70 0.53 8.23 -9.66
C ALA A 70 1.16 9.49 -10.27
N LEU A 71 0.52 10.11 -11.27
CA LEU A 71 0.95 11.39 -11.83
C LEU A 71 0.86 12.52 -10.79
N LEU A 72 -0.19 12.54 -9.96
CA LEU A 72 -0.26 13.45 -8.80
C LEU A 72 0.88 13.15 -7.81
N GLY A 73 1.28 11.90 -7.67
CA GLY A 73 2.43 11.50 -6.85
C GLY A 73 3.75 12.13 -7.29
N ILE A 74 3.95 12.36 -8.60
CA ILE A 74 5.13 13.08 -9.13
C ILE A 74 5.11 14.54 -8.64
N LEU A 75 3.96 15.21 -8.72
CA LEU A 75 3.82 16.57 -8.23
C LEU A 75 4.07 16.65 -6.72
N PHE A 76 3.50 15.70 -5.97
CA PHE A 76 3.70 15.57 -4.54
C PHE A 76 5.18 15.38 -4.18
N GLU A 77 5.88 14.48 -4.86
CA GLU A 77 7.32 14.26 -4.63
C GLU A 77 8.11 15.52 -4.94
N ARG A 78 7.91 16.10 -6.12
CA ARG A 78 8.70 17.20 -6.63
C ARG A 78 8.55 18.48 -5.82
N PHE A 79 7.33 18.81 -5.40
CA PHE A 79 7.02 20.06 -4.71
C PHE A 79 7.06 19.97 -3.20
N LEU A 80 6.81 18.78 -2.65
CA LEU A 80 6.69 18.58 -1.21
C LEU A 80 7.79 17.65 -0.67
N LEU A 81 7.76 16.34 -0.94
CA LEU A 81 8.63 15.35 -0.30
C LEU A 81 10.12 15.64 -0.49
N ARG A 82 10.51 16.07 -1.67
CA ARG A 82 11.93 16.35 -2.00
C ARG A 82 12.59 17.33 -1.05
N ARG A 83 11.84 18.26 -0.49
CA ARG A 83 12.35 19.27 0.45
C ARG A 83 12.67 18.69 1.82
N PHE A 84 12.12 17.49 2.12
CA PHE A 84 12.22 16.87 3.43
C PHE A 84 13.13 15.64 3.48
N TYR A 85 13.77 15.23 2.37
CA TYR A 85 14.69 14.09 2.37
C TYR A 85 15.92 14.29 3.27
N THR A 86 16.31 15.53 3.50
CA THR A 86 17.43 15.90 4.38
C THR A 86 16.98 16.62 5.65
N ALA A 87 15.67 16.78 5.86
CA ALA A 87 15.09 17.44 7.02
C ALA A 87 14.87 16.45 8.17
N ASP A 88 14.53 16.98 9.35
CA ASP A 88 14.12 16.18 10.49
C ASP A 88 12.90 15.29 10.12
N PRO A 89 12.95 13.99 10.40
CA PRO A 89 11.82 13.08 10.13
C PRO A 89 10.47 13.53 10.72
N ILE A 90 10.49 14.26 11.83
CA ILE A 90 9.27 14.79 12.47
C ILE A 90 8.60 15.82 11.57
N LEU A 91 9.37 16.69 10.90
CA LEU A 91 8.83 17.68 9.98
C LEU A 91 8.14 17.02 8.78
N SER A 92 8.73 15.96 8.24
CA SER A 92 8.11 15.20 7.14
C SER A 92 6.82 14.50 7.56
N LEU A 93 6.75 13.97 8.77
CA LEU A 93 5.53 13.41 9.34
C LEU A 93 4.42 14.46 9.44
N LEU A 94 4.72 15.63 9.99
CA LEU A 94 3.74 16.73 10.16
C LEU A 94 3.21 17.20 8.81
N VAL A 95 4.09 17.40 7.83
CA VAL A 95 3.70 17.89 6.50
C VAL A 95 2.86 16.84 5.76
N THR A 96 3.25 15.56 5.79
CA THR A 96 2.48 14.50 5.14
C THR A 96 1.15 14.24 5.84
N PHE A 97 1.08 14.38 7.16
CA PHE A 97 -0.16 14.35 7.92
C PHE A 97 -1.09 15.51 7.53
N GLY A 98 -0.55 16.74 7.48
CA GLY A 98 -1.31 17.92 7.03
C GLY A 98 -1.85 17.74 5.61
N LEU A 99 -1.04 17.18 4.69
CA LEU A 99 -1.49 16.87 3.33
C LEU A 99 -2.60 15.81 3.33
N ALA A 100 -2.51 14.78 4.18
CA ALA A 100 -3.57 13.78 4.31
C ALA A 100 -4.90 14.43 4.70
N MET A 101 -4.88 15.33 5.69
CA MET A 101 -6.08 16.06 6.13
C MET A 101 -6.64 17.00 5.06
N VAL A 102 -5.76 17.71 4.35
CA VAL A 102 -6.17 18.58 3.23
C VAL A 102 -6.81 17.75 2.12
N THR A 103 -6.23 16.60 1.80
CA THR A 103 -6.76 15.70 0.76
C THR A 103 -8.10 15.11 1.18
N GLU A 104 -8.25 14.66 2.44
CA GLU A 104 -9.53 14.18 2.96
C GLU A 104 -10.61 15.26 2.87
N GLN A 105 -10.28 16.51 3.26
CA GLN A 105 -11.21 17.62 3.16
C GLN A 105 -11.54 17.96 1.70
N ALA A 106 -10.56 17.92 0.79
CA ALA A 106 -10.80 18.13 -0.64
C ALA A 106 -11.75 17.05 -1.20
N ILE A 107 -11.59 15.78 -0.82
CA ILE A 107 -12.51 14.71 -1.17
C ILE A 107 -13.92 15.02 -0.69
N ARG A 108 -14.10 15.48 0.57
CA ARG A 108 -15.41 15.88 1.11
C ARG A 108 -16.03 17.04 0.34
N MET A 109 -15.22 18.00 -0.12
CA MET A 109 -15.71 19.16 -0.88
C MET A 109 -16.12 18.79 -2.31
N ILE A 110 -15.43 17.83 -2.96
CA ILE A 110 -15.66 17.45 -4.35
C ILE A 110 -16.79 16.42 -4.47
N TRP A 111 -16.76 15.36 -3.64
CA TRP A 111 -17.70 14.23 -3.72
C TRP A 111 -18.75 14.21 -2.60
N GLY A 112 -18.61 15.10 -1.62
CA GLY A 112 -19.49 15.14 -0.45
C GLY A 112 -19.01 14.23 0.68
N ALA A 113 -19.73 14.29 1.81
CA ALA A 113 -19.45 13.46 2.98
C ALA A 113 -20.17 12.09 2.94
N ALA A 114 -21.17 11.95 2.05
CA ALA A 114 -21.94 10.71 1.95
C ALA A 114 -21.08 9.55 1.40
N PRO A 115 -21.23 8.37 1.97
CA PRO A 115 -20.53 7.19 1.48
C PRO A 115 -20.94 6.85 0.04
N LEU A 116 -19.97 6.45 -0.78
CA LEU A 116 -20.18 5.99 -2.15
C LEU A 116 -19.99 4.47 -2.23
N SER A 117 -20.76 3.82 -3.10
CA SER A 117 -20.58 2.42 -3.44
C SER A 117 -20.20 2.26 -4.90
N ALA A 118 -19.12 1.53 -5.17
CA ALA A 118 -18.76 1.17 -6.54
C ALA A 118 -19.60 -0.01 -7.02
N THR A 119 -20.03 0.05 -8.27
CA THR A 119 -20.77 -1.05 -8.90
C THR A 119 -19.81 -2.15 -9.32
N MET A 120 -20.02 -3.36 -8.80
CA MET A 120 -19.26 -4.54 -9.24
C MET A 120 -19.78 -5.00 -10.61
N PRO A 121 -18.89 -5.24 -11.60
CA PRO A 121 -19.28 -5.76 -12.91
C PRO A 121 -20.05 -7.07 -12.82
N ALA A 122 -21.07 -7.24 -13.65
CA ALA A 122 -21.90 -8.44 -13.68
C ALA A 122 -21.08 -9.73 -13.88
N ALA A 123 -20.02 -9.68 -14.70
CA ALA A 123 -19.14 -10.82 -14.97
C ALA A 123 -18.35 -11.29 -13.73
N LEU A 124 -18.12 -10.39 -12.75
CA LEU A 124 -17.39 -10.66 -11.51
C LEU A 124 -18.29 -10.92 -10.32
N LYS A 125 -19.61 -10.75 -10.52
CA LYS A 125 -20.64 -11.18 -9.55
C LYS A 125 -20.76 -12.68 -9.60
N GLY A 126 -20.81 -13.30 -8.43
CA GLY A 126 -20.96 -14.75 -8.31
C GLY A 126 -19.72 -15.44 -7.77
N SER A 127 -19.83 -16.76 -7.61
CA SER A 127 -18.80 -17.62 -7.05
C SER A 127 -18.37 -18.69 -8.06
N VAL A 128 -17.15 -19.17 -7.87
CA VAL A 128 -16.61 -20.37 -8.54
C VAL A 128 -16.48 -21.43 -7.46
N VAL A 129 -16.92 -22.63 -7.79
CA VAL A 129 -16.76 -23.81 -6.93
C VAL A 129 -15.39 -24.40 -7.23
N LEU A 130 -14.49 -24.38 -6.25
CA LEU A 130 -13.17 -25.00 -6.30
C LEU A 130 -13.14 -26.12 -5.27
N GLY A 131 -13.44 -27.33 -5.69
CA GLY A 131 -13.69 -28.46 -4.79
C GLY A 131 -14.92 -28.20 -3.93
N ASP A 132 -14.75 -28.23 -2.60
CA ASP A 132 -15.83 -27.97 -1.63
C ASP A 132 -15.97 -26.49 -1.23
N PHE A 133 -15.18 -25.58 -1.88
CA PHE A 133 -15.14 -24.17 -1.52
C PHE A 133 -15.81 -23.27 -2.56
N LEU A 134 -16.56 -22.28 -2.07
CA LEU A 134 -17.19 -21.23 -2.85
C LEU A 134 -16.31 -19.96 -2.80
N PHE A 135 -15.59 -19.66 -3.89
CA PHE A 135 -14.78 -18.45 -3.99
C PHE A 135 -15.47 -17.40 -4.84
N SER A 136 -15.53 -16.16 -4.35
CA SER A 136 -15.96 -15.03 -5.17
C SER A 136 -15.01 -14.85 -6.35
N ARG A 137 -15.54 -14.72 -7.57
CA ARG A 137 -14.78 -14.42 -8.79
C ARG A 137 -13.95 -13.16 -8.65
N TYR A 138 -14.51 -12.16 -7.98
CA TYR A 138 -13.81 -10.90 -7.71
C TYR A 138 -12.56 -11.10 -6.84
N ARG A 139 -12.64 -11.90 -5.79
CA ARG A 139 -11.48 -12.18 -4.91
C ARG A 139 -10.36 -12.90 -5.64
N LEU A 140 -10.69 -13.81 -6.58
CA LEU A 140 -9.68 -14.47 -7.41
C LEU A 140 -9.01 -13.49 -8.36
N LEU A 141 -9.78 -12.63 -9.04
CA LEU A 141 -9.24 -11.55 -9.87
C LEU A 141 -8.31 -10.65 -9.03
N PHE A 142 -8.76 -10.23 -7.86
CA PHE A 142 -7.99 -9.39 -6.96
C PHE A 142 -6.64 -10.03 -6.61
N LEU A 143 -6.62 -11.29 -6.16
CA LEU A 143 -5.38 -12.01 -5.85
C LEU A 143 -4.46 -12.14 -7.07
N ALA A 144 -5.02 -12.38 -8.25
CA ALA A 144 -4.25 -12.42 -9.49
C ALA A 144 -3.58 -11.07 -9.80
N VAL A 145 -4.32 -9.96 -9.64
CA VAL A 145 -3.77 -8.61 -9.84
C VAL A 145 -2.66 -8.32 -8.80
N VAL A 146 -2.89 -8.65 -7.53
CA VAL A 146 -1.88 -8.49 -6.47
C VAL A 146 -0.61 -9.29 -6.81
N ALA A 147 -0.75 -10.55 -7.24
CA ALA A 147 0.38 -11.39 -7.61
C ALA A 147 1.15 -10.81 -8.81
N VAL A 148 0.44 -10.34 -9.84
CA VAL A 148 1.06 -9.70 -11.01
C VAL A 148 1.82 -8.43 -10.61
N VAL A 149 1.24 -7.58 -9.78
CA VAL A 149 1.90 -6.36 -9.30
C VAL A 149 3.12 -6.71 -8.44
N LEU A 150 2.99 -7.65 -7.52
CA LEU A 150 4.10 -8.12 -6.68
C LEU A 150 5.27 -8.63 -7.52
N VAL A 151 5.00 -9.53 -8.47
CA VAL A 151 6.01 -10.08 -9.38
C VAL A 151 6.61 -8.97 -10.25
N GLY A 152 5.77 -8.06 -10.77
CA GLY A 152 6.21 -6.92 -11.59
C GLY A 152 7.17 -6.00 -10.84
N ILE A 153 6.85 -5.61 -9.61
CA ILE A 153 7.72 -4.79 -8.78
C ILE A 153 9.00 -5.54 -8.39
N TRP A 154 8.89 -6.83 -8.04
CA TRP A 154 10.04 -7.65 -7.75
C TRP A 154 10.99 -7.76 -8.96
N LEU A 155 10.47 -8.03 -10.16
CA LEU A 155 11.27 -8.06 -11.40
C LEU A 155 11.90 -6.70 -11.69
N LEU A 156 11.14 -5.62 -11.56
CA LEU A 156 11.63 -4.25 -11.75
C LEU A 156 12.82 -3.95 -10.82
N LEU A 157 12.68 -4.28 -9.54
CA LEU A 157 13.72 -4.00 -8.55
C LEU A 157 14.91 -4.96 -8.66
N GLN A 158 14.70 -6.25 -8.95
CA GLN A 158 15.78 -7.26 -8.90
C GLN A 158 16.47 -7.48 -10.25
N LYS A 159 15.75 -7.38 -11.37
CA LYS A 159 16.26 -7.81 -12.68
C LYS A 159 16.62 -6.65 -13.62
N THR A 160 16.20 -5.40 -13.33
CA THR A 160 16.45 -4.27 -14.22
C THR A 160 17.64 -3.39 -13.80
N SER A 161 18.15 -2.58 -14.74
CA SER A 161 19.15 -1.54 -14.45
C SER A 161 18.61 -0.48 -13.49
N PHE A 162 17.31 -0.15 -13.63
CA PHE A 162 16.61 0.76 -12.72
C PHE A 162 16.72 0.27 -11.26
N GLY A 163 16.37 -0.98 -11.00
CA GLY A 163 16.45 -1.54 -9.65
C GLY A 163 17.89 -1.61 -9.10
N ARG A 164 18.89 -1.84 -9.96
CA ARG A 164 20.31 -1.80 -9.53
C ARG A 164 20.70 -0.42 -9.02
N VAL A 165 20.33 0.64 -9.77
CA VAL A 165 20.65 2.03 -9.37
C VAL A 165 19.89 2.40 -8.08
N VAL A 166 18.61 2.02 -7.96
CA VAL A 166 17.81 2.28 -6.75
C VAL A 166 18.46 1.63 -5.53
N ARG A 167 18.77 0.33 -5.58
CA ARG A 167 19.40 -0.36 -4.44
C ARG A 167 20.77 0.20 -4.08
N ALA A 168 21.59 0.53 -5.08
CA ALA A 168 22.88 1.19 -4.84
C ALA A 168 22.70 2.57 -4.20
N GLY A 169 21.70 3.34 -4.67
CA GLY A 169 21.38 4.67 -4.14
C GLY A 169 20.85 4.66 -2.70
N ILE A 170 20.13 3.60 -2.30
CA ILE A 170 19.70 3.42 -0.91
C ILE A 170 20.90 3.12 0.00
N GLN A 171 21.83 2.27 -0.44
CA GLN A 171 22.96 1.85 0.38
C GLN A 171 24.05 2.90 0.46
N ARG A 172 24.45 3.48 -0.69
CA ARG A 172 25.58 4.42 -0.80
C ARG A 172 25.29 5.53 -1.82
N PRO A 173 24.45 6.53 -1.47
CA PRO A 173 24.05 7.60 -2.38
C PRO A 173 25.24 8.41 -2.91
N ASP A 174 26.25 8.65 -2.06
CA ASP A 174 27.44 9.43 -2.44
C ASP A 174 28.28 8.72 -3.50
N MET A 175 28.43 7.40 -3.42
CA MET A 175 29.15 6.63 -4.45
C MET A 175 28.41 6.64 -5.79
N VAL A 176 27.08 6.55 -5.78
CA VAL A 176 26.28 6.63 -7.01
C VAL A 176 26.40 8.02 -7.64
N ALA A 177 26.42 9.07 -6.82
CA ALA A 177 26.63 10.44 -7.28
C ALA A 177 28.04 10.63 -7.87
N ALA A 178 29.07 10.04 -7.25
CA ALA A 178 30.47 10.08 -7.76
C ALA A 178 30.59 9.39 -9.13
N LEU A 179 29.76 8.41 -9.45
CA LEU A 179 29.68 7.78 -10.78
C LEU A 179 28.90 8.64 -11.80
N GLY A 180 28.48 9.84 -11.44
CA GLY A 180 27.75 10.77 -12.31
C GLY A 180 26.26 10.44 -12.48
N ILE A 181 25.71 9.49 -11.70
CA ILE A 181 24.32 9.08 -11.80
C ILE A 181 23.46 9.99 -10.91
N ARG A 182 22.48 10.68 -11.52
CA ARG A 182 21.51 11.50 -10.79
C ARG A 182 20.42 10.61 -10.18
N LEU A 183 20.35 10.52 -8.85
CA LEU A 183 19.37 9.69 -8.14
C LEU A 183 17.96 10.26 -8.17
N GLN A 184 17.78 11.56 -8.34
CA GLN A 184 16.47 12.23 -8.28
C GLN A 184 15.40 11.60 -9.18
N PRO A 185 15.62 11.30 -10.48
CA PRO A 185 14.61 10.67 -11.32
C PRO A 185 14.18 9.30 -10.82
N TYR A 186 15.12 8.54 -10.25
CA TYR A 186 14.84 7.21 -9.67
C TYR A 186 13.97 7.32 -8.43
N MET A 187 14.26 8.29 -7.55
CA MET A 187 13.46 8.57 -6.36
C MET A 187 12.02 8.96 -6.74
N THR A 188 11.87 9.90 -7.69
CA THR A 188 10.54 10.30 -8.19
C THR A 188 9.76 9.13 -8.77
N THR A 189 10.42 8.24 -9.53
CA THR A 189 9.77 7.05 -10.10
C THR A 189 9.32 6.07 -9.01
N ILE A 190 10.11 5.87 -7.97
CA ILE A 190 9.72 5.01 -6.84
C ILE A 190 8.52 5.59 -6.09
N VAL A 191 8.51 6.90 -5.84
CA VAL A 191 7.35 7.57 -5.21
C VAL A 191 6.12 7.44 -6.08
N MET A 192 6.24 7.66 -7.40
CA MET A 192 5.15 7.48 -8.36
C MET A 192 4.60 6.04 -8.31
N LEU A 193 5.47 5.03 -8.31
CA LEU A 193 5.07 3.62 -8.22
C LEU A 193 4.38 3.33 -6.88
N GLY A 194 4.94 3.79 -5.76
CA GLY A 194 4.35 3.59 -4.44
C GLY A 194 2.96 4.22 -4.33
N VAL A 195 2.81 5.47 -4.77
CA VAL A 195 1.52 6.17 -4.82
C VAL A 195 0.53 5.45 -5.74
N GLY A 196 0.99 5.00 -6.92
CA GLY A 196 0.19 4.21 -7.85
C GLY A 196 -0.32 2.90 -7.25
N MET A 197 0.52 2.22 -6.46
CA MET A 197 0.12 0.98 -5.74
C MET A 197 -0.94 1.26 -4.68
N ALA A 198 -0.83 2.35 -3.91
CA ALA A 198 -1.87 2.75 -2.97
C ALA A 198 -3.19 3.04 -3.68
N ALA A 199 -3.14 3.80 -4.77
CA ALA A 199 -4.32 4.11 -5.58
C ALA A 199 -4.95 2.86 -6.22
N LEU A 200 -4.13 1.93 -6.70
CA LEU A 200 -4.59 0.64 -7.22
C LEU A 200 -5.29 -0.18 -6.13
N ALA A 201 -4.74 -0.22 -4.92
CA ALA A 201 -5.38 -0.87 -3.79
C ALA A 201 -6.75 -0.24 -3.50
N GLY A 202 -6.86 1.09 -3.51
CA GLY A 202 -8.12 1.82 -3.35
C GLY A 202 -9.14 1.47 -4.45
N ALA A 203 -8.71 1.48 -5.71
CA ALA A 203 -9.54 1.16 -6.86
C ALA A 203 -10.08 -0.28 -6.81
N LEU A 204 -9.22 -1.23 -6.42
CA LEU A 204 -9.60 -2.63 -6.27
C LEU A 204 -10.44 -2.90 -5.01
N PHE A 205 -10.35 -2.06 -3.99
CA PHE A 205 -11.13 -2.24 -2.76
C PHE A 205 -12.52 -1.62 -2.86
N ALA A 206 -12.69 -0.57 -3.67
CA ALA A 206 -13.95 0.17 -3.83
C ALA A 206 -15.20 -0.70 -4.09
N PRO A 207 -15.17 -1.78 -4.91
CA PRO A 207 -16.36 -2.61 -5.17
C PRO A 207 -16.78 -3.52 -4.02
N ILE A 208 -15.96 -3.72 -3.01
CA ILE A 208 -16.22 -4.63 -1.89
C ILE A 208 -16.34 -3.93 -0.54
N THR A 209 -16.08 -2.63 -0.51
CA THR A 209 -16.23 -1.80 0.68
C THR A 209 -16.99 -0.53 0.37
N ILE A 210 -17.41 0.16 1.40
CA ILE A 210 -18.01 1.48 1.28
C ILE A 210 -16.88 2.50 1.16
N VAL A 211 -16.90 3.30 0.10
CA VAL A 211 -15.91 4.37 -0.11
C VAL A 211 -16.37 5.60 0.66
N HIS A 212 -15.55 6.05 1.59
CA HIS A 212 -15.83 7.22 2.44
C HIS A 212 -14.55 8.06 2.64
N PRO A 213 -14.67 9.36 2.92
CA PRO A 213 -13.51 10.26 2.93
C PRO A 213 -12.40 9.88 3.93
N ALA A 214 -12.76 9.33 5.10
CA ALA A 214 -11.81 8.95 6.15
C ALA A 214 -11.09 7.61 5.90
N MET A 215 -11.46 6.84 4.87
CA MET A 215 -10.89 5.51 4.59
C MET A 215 -9.36 5.50 4.46
N GLY A 216 -8.78 6.65 4.05
CA GLY A 216 -7.33 6.81 3.94
C GLY A 216 -6.63 6.83 5.29
N ALA A 217 -7.21 7.51 6.28
CA ALA A 217 -6.68 7.57 7.65
C ALA A 217 -6.77 6.21 8.36
N GLU A 218 -7.80 5.45 8.08
CA GLU A 218 -7.98 4.11 8.66
C GLU A 218 -6.93 3.12 8.14
N ILE A 219 -6.75 3.09 6.82
CA ILE A 219 -5.87 2.09 6.18
C ILE A 219 -4.39 2.38 6.40
N ILE A 220 -3.98 3.67 6.52
CA ILE A 220 -2.57 4.01 6.70
C ILE A 220 -2.01 3.43 8.01
N THR A 221 -2.82 3.38 9.05
CA THR A 221 -2.43 2.82 10.34
C THR A 221 -2.10 1.32 10.21
N VAL A 222 -2.95 0.56 9.51
CA VAL A 222 -2.71 -0.87 9.26
C VAL A 222 -1.49 -1.07 8.35
N ALA A 223 -1.36 -0.27 7.29
CA ALA A 223 -0.22 -0.33 6.39
C ALA A 223 1.10 -0.05 7.12
N PHE A 224 1.10 0.92 8.02
CA PHE A 224 2.26 1.24 8.85
C PHE A 224 2.63 0.06 9.77
N VAL A 225 1.65 -0.54 10.44
CA VAL A 225 1.87 -1.74 11.27
C VAL A 225 2.49 -2.87 10.46
N VAL A 226 1.97 -3.14 9.25
CA VAL A 226 2.52 -4.17 8.37
C VAL A 226 3.98 -3.89 8.01
N VAL A 227 4.31 -2.64 7.66
CA VAL A 227 5.69 -2.24 7.32
C VAL A 227 6.62 -2.36 8.53
N VAL A 228 6.16 -1.99 9.71
CA VAL A 228 6.93 -2.12 10.96
C VAL A 228 7.17 -3.58 11.33
N ILE A 229 6.15 -4.44 11.26
CA ILE A 229 6.29 -5.89 11.48
C ILE A 229 7.26 -6.48 10.46
N GLY A 230 7.17 -6.09 9.19
CA GLY A 230 8.03 -6.60 8.11
C GLY A 230 9.48 -6.18 8.27
N GLY A 231 9.70 -5.01 8.84
CA GLY A 231 10.96 -4.29 8.92
C GLY A 231 11.04 -3.20 7.84
N LEU A 232 11.27 -1.98 8.29
CA LEU A 232 11.31 -0.79 7.43
C LEU A 232 12.30 -0.96 6.27
N GLY A 233 11.81 -0.82 5.04
CA GLY A 233 12.62 -0.95 3.82
C GLY A 233 12.83 -2.38 3.31
N SER A 234 12.36 -3.42 4.01
CA SER A 234 12.47 -4.81 3.57
C SER A 234 11.31 -5.21 2.67
N PHE A 235 11.56 -5.48 1.39
CA PHE A 235 10.55 -5.93 0.43
C PHE A 235 9.86 -7.24 0.88
N TRP A 236 10.65 -8.28 1.15
CA TRP A 236 10.12 -9.59 1.56
C TRP A 236 9.55 -9.58 2.97
N GLY A 237 10.09 -8.73 3.85
CA GLY A 237 9.54 -8.52 5.17
C GLY A 237 8.10 -8.02 5.11
N VAL A 238 7.83 -7.03 4.26
CA VAL A 238 6.48 -6.49 4.05
C VAL A 238 5.55 -7.53 3.43
N VAL A 239 6.03 -8.34 2.48
CA VAL A 239 5.21 -9.41 1.88
C VAL A 239 4.75 -10.41 2.94
N ILE A 240 5.69 -10.91 3.74
CA ILE A 240 5.39 -11.91 4.78
C ILE A 240 4.49 -11.30 5.86
N SER A 241 4.79 -10.08 6.31
CA SER A 241 4.00 -9.42 7.36
C SER A 241 2.58 -9.10 6.91
N ALA A 242 2.38 -8.65 5.67
CA ALA A 242 1.05 -8.38 5.13
C ALA A 242 0.16 -9.63 5.12
N LEU A 243 0.71 -10.75 4.65
CA LEU A 243 -0.01 -12.02 4.65
C LEU A 243 -0.27 -12.53 6.08
N LEU A 244 0.72 -12.43 6.96
CA LEU A 244 0.58 -12.81 8.37
C LEU A 244 -0.50 -11.98 9.07
N VAL A 245 -0.45 -10.65 8.95
CA VAL A 245 -1.44 -9.72 9.51
C VAL A 245 -2.83 -10.02 8.96
N GLY A 246 -2.94 -10.26 7.63
CA GLY A 246 -4.20 -10.60 7.00
C GLY A 246 -4.80 -11.90 7.54
N VAL A 247 -3.99 -12.95 7.69
CA VAL A 247 -4.44 -14.24 8.24
C VAL A 247 -4.83 -14.11 9.70
N VAL A 248 -4.00 -13.48 10.53
CA VAL A 248 -4.30 -13.27 11.96
C VAL A 248 -5.61 -12.50 12.13
N ARG A 249 -5.78 -11.39 11.40
CA ARG A 249 -7.02 -10.62 11.43
C ARG A 249 -8.22 -11.44 10.95
N GLY A 250 -8.09 -12.14 9.81
CA GLY A 250 -9.16 -12.96 9.24
C GLY A 250 -9.65 -14.06 10.18
N VAL A 251 -8.70 -14.76 10.83
CA VAL A 251 -9.00 -15.77 11.82
C VAL A 251 -9.63 -15.14 13.08
N THR A 252 -9.08 -14.03 13.57
CA THR A 252 -9.58 -13.37 14.79
C THR A 252 -10.99 -12.84 14.61
N ILE A 253 -11.31 -12.19 13.48
CA ILE A 253 -12.67 -11.68 13.19
C ILE A 253 -13.70 -12.80 13.24
N HIS A 254 -13.31 -14.00 12.86
CA HIS A 254 -14.21 -15.12 12.85
C HIS A 254 -14.58 -15.58 14.28
N PHE A 255 -13.59 -15.70 15.18
CA PHE A 255 -13.84 -16.17 16.56
C PHE A 255 -14.33 -15.05 17.46
N VAL A 256 -13.76 -13.84 17.32
CA VAL A 256 -14.06 -12.66 18.15
C VAL A 256 -14.08 -11.42 17.25
N PRO A 257 -15.23 -11.11 16.60
CA PRO A 257 -15.33 -10.01 15.64
C PRO A 257 -14.84 -8.66 16.19
N ALA A 258 -15.12 -8.38 17.46
CA ALA A 258 -14.71 -7.14 18.12
C ALA A 258 -13.18 -7.02 18.32
N ALA A 259 -12.45 -8.13 18.31
CA ALA A 259 -11.01 -8.16 18.51
C ALA A 259 -10.21 -8.09 17.19
N GLY A 260 -10.88 -8.04 16.03
CA GLY A 260 -10.23 -8.08 14.73
C GLY A 260 -9.20 -6.98 14.50
N GLU A 261 -9.48 -5.75 14.92
CA GLU A 261 -8.51 -4.64 14.83
C GLU A 261 -7.43 -4.74 15.90
N ALA A 262 -7.80 -5.07 17.13
CA ALA A 262 -6.85 -5.22 18.23
C ALA A 262 -5.80 -6.31 17.95
N SER A 263 -6.17 -7.39 17.23
CA SER A 263 -5.27 -8.49 16.90
C SER A 263 -4.04 -8.05 16.11
N ILE A 264 -4.18 -7.04 15.26
CA ILE A 264 -3.09 -6.48 14.45
C ILE A 264 -2.04 -5.82 15.37
N TYR A 265 -2.50 -5.03 16.33
CA TYR A 265 -1.62 -4.32 17.27
C TYR A 265 -0.96 -5.27 18.27
N VAL A 266 -1.69 -6.28 18.75
CA VAL A 266 -1.14 -7.35 19.60
C VAL A 266 -0.06 -8.11 18.85
N LEU A 267 -0.29 -8.47 17.58
CA LEU A 267 0.72 -9.11 16.75
C LEU A 267 1.95 -8.22 16.58
N MET A 268 1.76 -6.93 16.30
CA MET A 268 2.87 -5.96 16.20
C MET A 268 3.68 -5.92 17.50
N PHE A 269 3.00 -5.80 18.63
CA PHE A 269 3.66 -5.78 19.94
C PHE A 269 4.50 -7.04 20.18
N LEU A 270 3.94 -8.22 19.92
CA LEU A 270 4.64 -9.50 20.09
C LEU A 270 5.86 -9.61 19.15
N VAL A 271 5.70 -9.23 17.88
CA VAL A 271 6.81 -9.28 16.92
C VAL A 271 7.92 -8.32 17.32
N LEU A 272 7.61 -7.08 17.70
CA LEU A 272 8.62 -6.11 18.12
C LEU A 272 9.28 -6.46 19.45
N LEU A 273 8.57 -7.11 20.37
CA LEU A 273 9.14 -7.61 21.61
C LEU A 273 10.21 -8.69 21.35
N LEU A 274 9.93 -9.59 20.40
CA LEU A 274 10.84 -10.70 20.05
C LEU A 274 11.92 -10.26 19.03
N ARG A 275 11.57 -9.37 18.11
CA ARG A 275 12.42 -8.84 17.03
C ARG A 275 12.22 -7.34 16.87
N PRO A 276 12.93 -6.49 17.62
CA PRO A 276 12.72 -5.03 17.60
C PRO A 276 12.98 -4.36 16.26
N ARG A 277 13.59 -5.07 15.30
CA ARG A 277 13.81 -4.60 13.92
C ARG A 277 12.75 -5.09 12.91
N GLY A 278 11.73 -5.80 13.38
CA GLY A 278 10.77 -6.50 12.51
C GLY A 278 11.32 -7.86 12.03
N LEU A 279 10.54 -8.54 11.19
CA LEU A 279 10.84 -9.93 10.77
C LEU A 279 12.12 -10.02 9.92
N LEU A 280 12.30 -9.11 8.96
CA LEU A 280 13.43 -9.09 8.01
C LEU A 280 14.05 -7.69 7.87
N GLY A 281 14.06 -6.89 8.94
CA GLY A 281 14.72 -5.57 8.96
C GLY A 281 16.24 -5.70 8.88
N GLU A 282 16.87 -4.97 7.96
CA GLU A 282 18.33 -4.93 7.82
C GLU A 282 18.97 -4.02 8.87
N ARG A 283 20.22 -4.31 9.22
CA ARG A 283 21.06 -3.39 10.01
C ARG A 283 21.42 -2.20 9.14
N ILE A 284 20.84 -1.05 9.39
CA ILE A 284 21.43 0.20 8.92
C ILE A 284 22.58 0.48 9.90
N GLU A 285 23.79 0.13 9.52
CA GLU A 285 24.97 0.60 10.23
C GLU A 285 25.06 2.10 9.97
N LYS A 286 24.65 2.91 10.94
CA LYS A 286 25.05 4.30 10.99
C LYS A 286 26.54 4.25 11.33
N PHE A 287 27.39 4.52 10.33
CA PHE A 287 28.77 4.90 10.62
C PHE A 287 28.71 6.24 11.35
N GLU A 288 29.16 6.22 12.62
CA GLU A 288 29.45 7.41 13.39
C GLU A 288 30.62 8.17 12.78
#